data_f20d1ffbe453562a7e3178a92ef7adb9
#
_entry.id   f20d1ffbe453562a7e3178a92ef7adb9
#
_cell.length_a   1.000
_cell.length_b   1.000
_cell.length_c   1.000
_cell.angle_alpha   90.00
_cell.angle_beta   90.00
_cell.angle_gamma   90.00
#
_symmetry.space_group_name_H-M   'P 1'
#
loop_
_entity.id
_entity.type
_entity.pdbx_description
1 polymer ?
#
loop_
_entity_poly.entity_id
_entity_poly.type
_entity_poly.pdbx_seq_one_letter_code
_entity_poly.pdbx_strand_id
1 'polypeptide(L)'
;MSSTRDKHLAYRTLTCLLILITGCTLSSYSSHPEYSVRTNAIKNPVLLMSDVNIYQMTSNGQVTLRDDWSAVGRKNLQKAITQNLKSRQWDLKPLETDIQTTGEIEEIRALYKLVHKTMDRHAFGPSRNNSKKRGFQYCLGSMETILQKLDADAAIFVTGYDKVSAGGRKSMIDLAIADSSGTILYYSVNGTIKGNDLRDPESAQLMVRDLLAGFSKAAG
;
A
#
# COMPACT_ATOMS: atom_id res chain seq x y z
N MET A 1 -13.06 -46.81 32.45
CA MET A 1 -12.12 -45.70 32.76
C MET A 1 -11.46 -45.29 31.46
N SER A 2 -12.10 -44.45 30.67
CA SER A 2 -11.54 -43.89 29.40
C SER A 2 -10.71 -42.68 29.76
N SER A 3 -9.46 -42.73 29.35
CA SER A 3 -8.33 -41.97 29.83
C SER A 3 -8.43 -40.47 29.43
N THR A 4 -8.27 -39.61 30.44
CA THR A 4 -8.03 -38.16 30.29
C THR A 4 -6.84 -37.83 29.37
N ARG A 5 -5.98 -38.80 29.08
CA ARG A 5 -4.83 -38.71 28.15
C ARG A 5 -5.24 -38.44 26.69
N ASP A 6 -6.35 -39.04 26.22
CA ASP A 6 -6.76 -38.92 24.83
C ASP A 6 -7.34 -37.53 24.54
N LYS A 7 -7.96 -36.89 25.53
CA LYS A 7 -8.47 -35.52 25.39
C LYS A 7 -7.34 -34.49 25.29
N HIS A 8 -6.27 -34.63 26.01
CA HIS A 8 -5.10 -33.73 25.94
C HIS A 8 -4.33 -33.88 24.62
N LEU A 9 -4.32 -35.08 24.04
CA LEU A 9 -3.69 -35.32 22.74
C LEU A 9 -4.52 -34.65 21.60
N ALA A 10 -5.85 -34.78 21.65
CA ALA A 10 -6.74 -34.16 20.68
C ALA A 10 -6.71 -32.62 20.72
N TYR A 11 -6.61 -32.01 21.91
CA TYR A 11 -6.44 -30.55 22.04
C TYR A 11 -5.09 -30.07 21.51
N ARG A 12 -4.01 -30.81 21.74
CA ARG A 12 -2.67 -30.45 21.24
C ARG A 12 -2.58 -30.53 19.72
N THR A 13 -3.20 -31.53 19.09
CA THR A 13 -3.25 -31.65 17.63
C THR A 13 -4.14 -30.58 17.01
N LEU A 14 -5.27 -30.22 17.64
CA LEU A 14 -6.15 -29.15 17.17
C LEU A 14 -5.48 -27.77 17.25
N THR A 15 -4.72 -27.50 18.34
CA THR A 15 -3.99 -26.23 18.50
C THR A 15 -2.85 -26.10 17.48
N CYS A 16 -2.13 -27.18 17.17
CA CYS A 16 -1.10 -27.17 16.13
C CYS A 16 -1.70 -26.98 14.71
N LEU A 17 -2.89 -27.50 14.45
CA LEU A 17 -3.57 -27.37 13.15
C LEU A 17 -4.05 -25.93 12.90
N LEU A 18 -4.45 -25.21 13.95
CA LEU A 18 -4.88 -23.79 13.84
C LEU A 18 -3.74 -22.84 13.49
N ILE A 19 -2.50 -23.17 13.82
CA ILE A 19 -1.33 -22.32 13.55
C ILE A 19 -0.87 -22.39 12.09
N LEU A 20 -1.27 -23.42 11.34
CA LEU A 20 -0.85 -23.64 9.96
C LEU A 20 -1.66 -22.85 8.91
N ILE A 21 -2.67 -22.08 9.32
CA ILE A 21 -3.57 -21.33 8.39
C ILE A 21 -3.14 -19.85 8.25
N THR A 22 -2.08 -19.41 8.91
CA THR A 22 -1.58 -18.04 8.70
C THR A 22 -0.91 -17.96 7.32
N GLY A 23 -1.69 -17.51 6.34
CA GLY A 23 -1.15 -17.18 5.02
C GLY A 23 0.01 -16.18 5.17
N CYS A 24 1.12 -16.43 4.48
CA CYS A 24 2.26 -15.52 4.46
C CYS A 24 1.84 -14.17 3.86
N THR A 25 1.55 -13.18 4.69
CA THR A 25 1.44 -11.79 4.28
C THR A 25 2.84 -11.18 4.32
N LEU A 26 3.30 -10.64 3.20
CA LEU A 26 4.55 -9.90 3.12
C LEU A 26 4.22 -8.42 3.32
N SER A 27 4.35 -7.93 4.54
CA SER A 27 4.21 -6.51 4.85
C SER A 27 5.55 -5.91 5.25
N SER A 28 5.89 -4.77 4.70
CA SER A 28 7.10 -4.03 5.05
C SER A 28 6.84 -2.54 4.91
N TYR A 29 7.38 -1.75 5.85
CA TYR A 29 7.33 -0.30 5.74
C TYR A 29 8.70 0.32 6.03
N SER A 30 8.90 1.52 5.53
CA SER A 30 10.06 2.36 5.78
C SER A 30 9.59 3.80 6.01
N SER A 31 10.26 4.54 6.87
CA SER A 31 9.93 5.92 7.17
C SER A 31 11.18 6.79 7.16
N HIS A 32 10.98 8.05 6.79
CA HIS A 32 12.02 9.09 6.89
C HIS A 32 12.45 9.29 8.35
N PRO A 33 13.70 9.63 8.64
CA PRO A 33 14.17 9.91 10.02
C PRO A 33 13.31 10.95 10.77
N GLU A 34 12.80 11.96 10.05
CA GLU A 34 11.96 13.02 10.62
C GLU A 34 10.46 12.74 10.50
N TYR A 35 10.09 11.49 10.22
CA TYR A 35 8.70 11.08 9.97
C TYR A 35 7.70 11.61 11.01
N SER A 36 7.98 11.40 12.29
CA SER A 36 7.06 11.75 13.37
C SER A 36 6.78 13.26 13.47
N VAL A 37 7.81 14.07 13.26
CA VAL A 37 7.67 15.54 13.31
C VAL A 37 6.91 16.05 12.09
N ARG A 38 7.31 15.59 10.90
CA ARG A 38 6.79 16.11 9.63
C ARG A 38 5.36 15.64 9.34
N THR A 39 5.00 14.41 9.70
CA THR A 39 3.63 13.90 9.51
C THR A 39 2.61 14.57 10.43
N ASN A 40 3.03 15.07 11.60
CA ASN A 40 2.14 15.82 12.49
C ASN A 40 1.68 17.17 11.89
N ALA A 41 2.48 17.75 11.00
CA ALA A 41 2.12 18.98 10.31
C ALA A 41 1.08 18.75 9.20
N ILE A 42 0.91 17.51 8.70
CA ILE A 42 -0.02 17.19 7.62
C ILE A 42 -1.46 17.18 8.15
N LYS A 43 -2.33 17.93 7.46
CA LYS A 43 -3.76 18.07 7.76
C LYS A 43 -4.65 17.68 6.59
N ASN A 44 -4.28 18.09 5.39
CA ASN A 44 -5.11 18.00 4.18
C ASN A 44 -4.34 17.25 3.07
N PRO A 45 -4.12 15.93 3.18
CA PRO A 45 -3.46 15.19 2.13
C PRO A 45 -4.37 15.02 0.91
N VAL A 46 -3.79 14.96 -0.29
CA VAL A 46 -4.49 14.64 -1.54
C VAL A 46 -4.02 13.30 -2.10
N LEU A 47 -4.95 12.50 -2.60
CA LEU A 47 -4.61 11.28 -3.36
C LEU A 47 -4.21 11.66 -4.79
N LEU A 48 -2.91 11.90 -5.00
CA LEU A 48 -2.39 12.40 -6.25
C LEU A 48 -2.28 11.31 -7.34
N MET A 49 -2.09 10.06 -6.93
CA MET A 49 -1.98 8.92 -7.82
C MET A 49 -2.62 7.68 -7.23
N SER A 50 -3.46 7.02 -8.02
CA SER A 50 -3.97 5.68 -7.74
C SER A 50 -3.88 4.85 -9.02
N ASP A 51 -2.79 4.07 -9.15
CA ASP A 51 -2.51 3.23 -10.32
C ASP A 51 -2.68 1.76 -9.95
N VAL A 52 -3.73 1.12 -10.49
CA VAL A 52 -4.07 -0.29 -10.20
C VAL A 52 -4.13 -1.05 -11.51
N ASN A 53 -3.36 -2.13 -11.59
CA ASN A 53 -3.27 -2.98 -12.76
C ASN A 53 -3.59 -4.44 -12.39
N ILE A 54 -4.70 -4.96 -12.89
CA ILE A 54 -5.13 -6.34 -12.64
C ILE A 54 -5.01 -7.16 -13.92
N TYR A 55 -4.26 -8.24 -13.82
CA TYR A 55 -3.97 -9.13 -14.93
C TYR A 55 -4.66 -10.48 -14.77
N GLN A 56 -5.20 -10.98 -15.85
CA GLN A 56 -5.65 -12.36 -15.98
C GLN A 56 -4.53 -13.20 -16.59
N MET A 57 -4.22 -14.32 -15.96
CA MET A 57 -3.29 -15.31 -16.51
C MET A 57 -4.07 -16.57 -16.88
N THR A 58 -3.98 -16.97 -18.14
CA THR A 58 -4.58 -18.20 -18.66
C THR A 58 -3.75 -19.43 -18.30
N SER A 59 -4.29 -20.63 -18.47
CA SER A 59 -3.59 -21.89 -18.18
C SER A 59 -2.33 -22.11 -19.04
N ASN A 60 -2.26 -21.51 -20.23
CA ASN A 60 -1.07 -21.54 -21.12
C ASN A 60 -0.04 -20.44 -20.79
N GLY A 61 -0.25 -19.67 -19.69
CA GLY A 61 0.69 -18.65 -19.22
C GLY A 61 0.57 -17.29 -19.88
N GLN A 62 -0.39 -17.08 -20.78
CA GLN A 62 -0.64 -15.77 -21.36
C GLN A 62 -1.19 -14.81 -20.29
N VAL A 63 -0.64 -13.59 -20.24
CA VAL A 63 -1.00 -12.53 -19.29
C VAL A 63 -1.66 -11.40 -20.04
N THR A 64 -2.89 -11.04 -19.64
CA THR A 64 -3.68 -9.97 -20.26
C THR A 64 -4.11 -8.98 -19.19
N LEU A 65 -3.88 -7.68 -19.42
CA LEU A 65 -4.40 -6.61 -18.57
C LEU A 65 -5.93 -6.56 -18.73
N ARG A 66 -6.62 -6.46 -17.61
CA ARG A 66 -8.07 -6.34 -17.53
C ARG A 66 -8.43 -4.94 -17.02
N ASP A 67 -8.74 -4.05 -17.96
CA ASP A 67 -9.09 -2.66 -17.64
C ASP A 67 -10.35 -2.55 -16.79
N ASP A 68 -11.35 -3.40 -17.06
CA ASP A 68 -12.57 -3.51 -16.27
C ASP A 68 -12.30 -3.91 -14.82
N TRP A 69 -11.45 -4.92 -14.59
CA TRP A 69 -11.03 -5.34 -13.25
C TRP A 69 -10.18 -4.28 -12.55
N SER A 70 -9.29 -3.64 -13.31
CA SER A 70 -8.40 -2.58 -12.81
C SER A 70 -9.21 -1.36 -12.33
N ALA A 71 -10.28 -0.99 -13.05
CA ALA A 71 -11.16 0.09 -12.63
C ALA A 71 -11.89 -0.23 -11.32
N VAL A 72 -12.40 -1.46 -11.16
CA VAL A 72 -13.03 -1.92 -9.91
C VAL A 72 -12.03 -1.93 -8.76
N GLY A 73 -10.84 -2.50 -8.99
CA GLY A 73 -9.78 -2.56 -7.97
C GLY A 73 -9.34 -1.17 -7.52
N ARG A 74 -9.19 -0.23 -8.47
CA ARG A 74 -8.86 1.17 -8.16
C ARG A 74 -9.92 1.82 -7.27
N LYS A 75 -11.20 1.67 -7.60
CA LYS A 75 -12.31 2.22 -6.81
C LYS A 75 -12.32 1.65 -5.38
N ASN A 76 -12.14 0.33 -5.24
CA ASN A 76 -12.11 -0.32 -3.94
C ASN A 76 -10.92 0.15 -3.10
N LEU A 77 -9.74 0.25 -3.71
CA LEU A 77 -8.52 0.69 -3.04
C LEU A 77 -8.63 2.15 -2.59
N GLN A 78 -9.13 3.06 -3.43
CA GLN A 78 -9.37 4.45 -3.07
C GLN A 78 -10.32 4.57 -1.89
N LYS A 79 -11.45 3.84 -1.92
CA LYS A 79 -12.42 3.81 -0.81
C LYS A 79 -11.79 3.30 0.49
N ALA A 80 -11.02 2.21 0.41
CA ALA A 80 -10.37 1.63 1.57
C ALA A 80 -9.35 2.59 2.20
N ILE A 81 -8.54 3.28 1.38
CA ILE A 81 -7.55 4.27 1.83
C ILE A 81 -8.26 5.44 2.51
N THR A 82 -9.28 6.01 1.87
CA THR A 82 -10.04 7.13 2.42
C THR A 82 -10.63 6.78 3.79
N GLN A 83 -11.23 5.60 3.93
CA GLN A 83 -11.82 5.15 5.19
C GLN A 83 -10.76 4.94 6.29
N ASN A 84 -9.64 4.31 5.95
CA ASN A 84 -8.57 4.06 6.92
C ASN A 84 -7.85 5.35 7.36
N LEU A 85 -7.64 6.31 6.47
CA LEU A 85 -7.03 7.59 6.81
C LEU A 85 -7.99 8.48 7.61
N LYS A 86 -9.27 8.46 7.29
CA LYS A 86 -10.29 9.18 8.07
C LYS A 86 -10.35 8.71 9.53
N SER A 87 -10.23 7.40 9.77
CA SER A 87 -10.15 6.85 11.14
C SER A 87 -8.90 7.31 11.90
N ARG A 88 -7.89 7.84 11.19
CA ARG A 88 -6.64 8.41 11.71
C ARG A 88 -6.63 9.95 11.71
N GLN A 89 -7.80 10.57 11.58
CA GLN A 89 -7.99 12.04 11.55
C GLN A 89 -7.33 12.74 10.34
N TRP A 90 -7.21 12.03 9.23
CA TRP A 90 -6.82 12.61 7.95
C TRP A 90 -8.00 12.61 7.00
N ASP A 91 -8.40 13.79 6.56
CA ASP A 91 -9.46 13.94 5.56
C ASP A 91 -8.81 13.97 4.17
N LEU A 92 -8.75 12.80 3.54
CA LEU A 92 -8.14 12.62 2.24
C LEU A 92 -9.01 13.27 1.16
N LYS A 93 -8.46 14.28 0.48
CA LYS A 93 -9.10 14.86 -0.70
C LYS A 93 -8.93 13.92 -1.90
N PRO A 94 -10.02 13.50 -2.56
CA PRO A 94 -9.88 12.87 -3.87
C PRO A 94 -9.39 13.92 -4.87
N LEU A 95 -8.55 13.53 -5.81
CA LEU A 95 -8.24 14.39 -6.94
C LEU A 95 -9.50 14.47 -7.81
N GLU A 96 -10.11 15.64 -7.89
CA GLU A 96 -11.27 15.87 -8.76
C GLU A 96 -10.87 15.67 -10.22
N THR A 97 -11.71 14.97 -10.98
CA THR A 97 -11.43 14.60 -12.37
C THR A 97 -11.31 15.83 -13.28
N ASP A 98 -11.92 16.95 -12.88
CA ASP A 98 -11.91 18.21 -13.62
C ASP A 98 -10.64 19.05 -13.39
N ILE A 99 -9.90 18.80 -12.31
CA ILE A 99 -8.51 19.27 -12.18
C ILE A 99 -7.65 18.30 -13.01
N GLN A 100 -8.02 18.21 -14.28
CA GLN A 100 -7.32 17.37 -15.22
C GLN A 100 -5.87 17.78 -15.24
N THR A 101 -5.08 16.85 -14.79
CA THR A 101 -3.72 16.59 -15.21
C THR A 101 -3.08 17.79 -15.87
N THR A 102 -2.76 18.79 -15.05
CA THR A 102 -1.76 19.76 -15.48
C THR A 102 -0.51 18.95 -15.77
N GLY A 103 0.28 19.33 -16.77
CA GLY A 103 1.55 18.63 -17.05
C GLY A 103 2.38 18.40 -15.80
N GLU A 104 2.32 19.31 -14.82
CA GLU A 104 2.95 19.23 -13.50
C GLU A 104 2.54 17.97 -12.71
N ILE A 105 1.26 17.60 -12.70
CA ILE A 105 0.79 16.38 -12.00
C ILE A 105 1.32 15.13 -12.68
N GLU A 106 1.32 15.10 -14.02
CA GLU A 106 1.85 13.96 -14.76
C GLU A 106 3.38 13.82 -14.60
N GLU A 107 4.10 14.93 -14.54
CA GLU A 107 5.53 14.92 -14.24
C GLU A 107 5.82 14.34 -12.85
N ILE A 108 5.08 14.76 -11.83
CA ILE A 108 5.21 14.23 -10.46
C ILE A 108 4.89 12.72 -10.43
N ARG A 109 3.82 12.29 -11.11
CA ARG A 109 3.44 10.89 -11.22
C ARG A 109 4.52 10.05 -11.93
N ALA A 110 5.08 10.59 -13.01
CA ALA A 110 6.16 9.93 -13.75
C ALA A 110 7.41 9.82 -12.88
N LEU A 111 7.78 10.88 -12.16
CA LEU A 111 8.92 10.90 -11.24
C LEU A 111 8.70 9.91 -10.08
N TYR A 112 7.48 9.87 -9.51
CA TYR A 112 7.13 8.88 -8.51
C TYR A 112 7.36 7.45 -9.03
N LYS A 113 6.91 7.12 -10.24
CA LYS A 113 7.11 5.79 -10.84
C LYS A 113 8.59 5.41 -10.97
N LEU A 114 9.46 6.36 -11.20
CA LEU A 114 10.92 6.13 -11.26
C LEU A 114 11.51 5.89 -9.85
N VAL A 115 11.16 6.75 -8.89
CA VAL A 115 11.63 6.64 -7.49
C VAL A 115 11.08 5.38 -6.83
N HIS A 116 9.81 5.03 -7.10
CA HIS A 116 9.14 3.85 -6.60
C HIS A 116 9.92 2.55 -6.86
N LYS A 117 10.46 2.35 -8.06
CA LYS A 117 11.29 1.18 -8.38
C LYS A 117 12.54 1.08 -7.49
N THR A 118 13.05 2.20 -7.02
CA THR A 118 14.21 2.23 -6.12
C THR A 118 13.78 1.95 -4.69
N MET A 119 12.65 2.50 -4.25
CA MET A 119 12.06 2.22 -2.94
C MET A 119 11.71 0.74 -2.77
N ASP A 120 11.13 0.10 -3.79
CA ASP A 120 10.87 -1.34 -3.81
C ASP A 120 12.14 -2.17 -3.61
N ARG A 121 13.22 -1.83 -4.32
CA ARG A 121 14.52 -2.49 -4.13
C ARG A 121 15.08 -2.28 -2.74
N HIS A 122 14.86 -1.13 -2.14
CA HIS A 122 15.24 -0.83 -0.75
C HIS A 122 14.44 -1.69 0.23
N ALA A 123 13.14 -1.82 0.02
CA ALA A 123 12.24 -2.57 0.92
C ALA A 123 12.44 -4.09 0.82
N PHE A 124 12.67 -4.62 -0.39
CA PHE A 124 12.66 -6.07 -0.66
C PHE A 124 13.93 -6.62 -1.31
N GLY A 125 14.82 -5.75 -1.77
CA GLY A 125 16.03 -6.18 -2.49
C GLY A 125 17.05 -6.88 -1.59
N PRO A 126 18.01 -7.61 -2.20
CA PRO A 126 19.08 -8.27 -1.48
C PRO A 126 19.98 -7.29 -0.67
N SER A 127 19.94 -6.01 -0.99
CA SER A 127 20.66 -4.95 -0.27
C SER A 127 19.90 -4.40 0.96
N ARG A 128 18.77 -4.99 1.35
CA ARG A 128 17.93 -4.52 2.48
C ARG A 128 18.74 -4.23 3.76
N ASN A 129 19.73 -5.07 4.07
CA ASN A 129 20.54 -4.88 5.27
C ASN A 129 21.52 -3.70 5.16
N ASN A 130 22.02 -3.40 3.96
CA ASN A 130 22.91 -2.26 3.72
C ASN A 130 22.11 -0.95 3.61
N SER A 131 20.90 -1.01 3.13
CA SER A 131 19.98 0.13 2.98
C SER A 131 19.51 0.66 4.32
N LYS A 132 19.27 -0.21 5.31
CA LYS A 132 18.94 0.20 6.69
C LYS A 132 20.00 1.10 7.32
N LYS A 133 21.26 0.98 6.91
CA LYS A 133 22.38 1.83 7.41
C LYS A 133 22.36 3.24 6.82
N ARG A 134 21.76 3.44 5.64
CA ARG A 134 21.73 4.73 4.95
C ARG A 134 20.50 5.59 5.24
N GLY A 135 19.53 5.03 5.97
CA GLY A 135 18.23 5.66 6.19
C GLY A 135 17.35 5.65 4.95
N PHE A 136 16.05 5.85 5.15
CA PHE A 136 15.07 5.98 4.08
C PHE A 136 14.93 7.47 3.75
N GLN A 137 15.55 7.92 2.67
CA GLN A 137 15.56 9.32 2.24
C GLN A 137 15.37 9.39 0.72
N TYR A 138 14.14 9.70 0.32
CA TYR A 138 13.73 9.85 -1.08
C TYR A 138 12.98 11.17 -1.25
N CYS A 139 13.15 11.82 -2.39
CA CYS A 139 12.54 13.09 -2.71
C CYS A 139 12.07 13.11 -4.17
N LEU A 140 10.90 13.70 -4.39
CA LEU A 140 10.28 13.90 -5.71
C LEU A 140 10.53 15.33 -6.26
N GLY A 141 11.34 16.14 -5.59
CA GLY A 141 11.40 17.57 -5.85
C GLY A 141 10.22 18.32 -5.23
N SER A 142 10.29 19.64 -5.17
CA SER A 142 9.26 20.46 -4.54
C SER A 142 7.91 20.27 -5.21
N MET A 143 6.89 19.99 -4.40
CA MET A 143 5.49 19.90 -4.81
C MET A 143 4.65 21.06 -4.28
N GLU A 144 5.29 22.07 -3.68
CA GLU A 144 4.61 23.16 -2.99
C GLU A 144 3.57 23.85 -3.87
N THR A 145 3.96 24.26 -5.08
CA THR A 145 3.08 24.97 -6.01
C THR A 145 1.85 24.16 -6.38
N ILE A 146 2.03 22.86 -6.66
CA ILE A 146 0.91 22.01 -7.06
C ILE A 146 -0.01 21.69 -5.89
N LEU A 147 0.56 21.44 -4.69
CA LEU A 147 -0.24 21.17 -3.51
C LEU A 147 -1.03 22.41 -3.05
N GLN A 148 -0.45 23.63 -3.18
CA GLN A 148 -1.19 24.86 -2.95
C GLN A 148 -2.39 25.02 -3.90
N LYS A 149 -2.20 24.74 -5.21
CA LYS A 149 -3.32 24.76 -6.19
C LYS A 149 -4.43 23.76 -5.83
N LEU A 150 -4.07 22.64 -5.18
CA LEU A 150 -5.00 21.59 -4.75
C LEU A 150 -5.56 21.83 -3.33
N ASP A 151 -5.17 22.94 -2.68
CA ASP A 151 -5.47 23.20 -1.26
C ASP A 151 -5.12 21.97 -0.39
N ALA A 152 -3.90 21.46 -0.59
CA ALA A 152 -3.36 20.29 0.09
C ALA A 152 -1.96 20.59 0.65
N ASP A 153 -1.55 19.79 1.64
CA ASP A 153 -0.24 19.93 2.30
C ASP A 153 0.64 18.68 2.15
N ALA A 154 0.09 17.59 1.64
CA ALA A 154 0.80 16.37 1.33
C ALA A 154 0.17 15.62 0.16
N ALA A 155 0.95 14.80 -0.51
CA ALA A 155 0.51 13.90 -1.57
C ALA A 155 0.59 12.44 -1.15
N ILE A 156 -0.43 11.66 -1.51
CA ILE A 156 -0.46 10.21 -1.36
C ILE A 156 -0.40 9.58 -2.74
N PHE A 157 0.49 8.62 -2.90
CA PHE A 157 0.66 7.80 -4.09
C PHE A 157 0.36 6.37 -3.72
N VAL A 158 -0.45 5.71 -4.54
CA VAL A 158 -0.82 4.31 -4.34
C VAL A 158 -0.66 3.57 -5.64
N THR A 159 -0.02 2.41 -5.59
CA THR A 159 -0.03 1.47 -6.69
C THR A 159 -0.60 0.12 -6.26
N GLY A 160 -1.22 -0.57 -7.18
CA GLY A 160 -1.80 -1.88 -6.96
C GLY A 160 -1.53 -2.80 -8.14
N TYR A 161 -1.15 -4.02 -7.83
CA TYR A 161 -0.94 -5.07 -8.80
C TYR A 161 -1.67 -6.33 -8.34
N ASP A 162 -2.45 -6.93 -9.23
CA ASP A 162 -3.07 -8.24 -8.98
C ASP A 162 -2.90 -9.13 -10.21
N LYS A 163 -2.48 -10.36 -10.00
CA LYS A 163 -2.35 -11.38 -11.04
C LYS A 163 -3.21 -12.57 -10.67
N VAL A 164 -4.27 -12.78 -11.44
CA VAL A 164 -5.30 -13.79 -11.22
C VAL A 164 -5.08 -14.95 -12.18
N SER A 165 -4.97 -16.18 -11.68
CA SER A 165 -4.87 -17.39 -12.46
C SER A 165 -5.76 -18.48 -11.90
N ALA A 166 -5.99 -19.55 -12.65
CA ALA A 166 -6.73 -20.74 -12.17
C ALA A 166 -6.04 -21.41 -10.95
N GLY A 167 -4.69 -21.32 -10.88
CA GLY A 167 -3.90 -21.92 -9.79
C GLY A 167 -3.68 -21.03 -8.57
N GLY A 168 -4.21 -19.81 -8.57
CA GLY A 168 -4.05 -18.88 -7.45
C GLY A 168 -3.94 -17.42 -7.88
N ARG A 169 -3.66 -16.58 -6.91
CA ARG A 169 -3.59 -15.14 -7.06
C ARG A 169 -2.35 -14.59 -6.36
N LYS A 170 -1.77 -13.55 -6.94
CA LYS A 170 -0.72 -12.74 -6.32
C LYS A 170 -1.14 -11.29 -6.38
N SER A 171 -1.40 -10.70 -5.21
CA SER A 171 -1.76 -9.29 -5.07
C SER A 171 -0.65 -8.55 -4.34
N MET A 172 -0.40 -7.31 -4.74
CA MET A 172 0.53 -6.40 -4.07
C MET A 172 -0.01 -4.98 -4.18
N ILE A 173 0.06 -4.25 -3.09
CA ILE A 173 -0.22 -2.82 -3.04
C ILE A 173 0.92 -2.12 -2.31
N ASP A 174 1.18 -0.90 -2.70
CA ASP A 174 2.07 0.00 -1.99
C ASP A 174 1.47 1.39 -1.85
N LEU A 175 1.96 2.12 -0.85
CA LEU A 175 1.54 3.47 -0.55
C LEU A 175 2.76 4.29 -0.13
N ALA A 176 2.89 5.47 -0.71
CA ALA A 176 3.84 6.48 -0.28
C ALA A 176 3.12 7.77 0.13
N ILE A 177 3.66 8.45 1.13
CA ILE A 177 3.22 9.76 1.58
C ILE A 177 4.39 10.71 1.43
N ALA A 178 4.19 11.78 0.68
CA ALA A 178 5.18 12.84 0.49
C ALA A 178 4.62 14.19 0.97
N ASP A 179 5.46 15.00 1.60
CA ASP A 179 5.10 16.36 1.98
C ASP A 179 5.31 17.38 0.85
N SER A 180 5.04 18.65 1.10
CA SER A 180 5.16 19.73 0.12
C SER A 180 6.58 19.92 -0.43
N SER A 181 7.60 19.55 0.31
CA SER A 181 8.99 19.56 -0.20
C SER A 181 9.27 18.40 -1.17
N GLY A 182 8.32 17.45 -1.31
CA GLY A 182 8.48 16.22 -2.09
C GLY A 182 9.24 15.12 -1.37
N THR A 183 9.57 15.30 -0.10
CA THR A 183 10.22 14.25 0.69
C THR A 183 9.23 13.13 0.97
N ILE A 184 9.61 11.89 0.62
CA ILE A 184 8.83 10.71 0.98
C ILE A 184 8.99 10.43 2.47
N LEU A 185 7.94 10.67 3.23
CA LEU A 185 7.93 10.50 4.69
C LEU A 185 7.64 9.06 5.10
N TYR A 186 6.80 8.38 4.35
CA TYR A 186 6.37 7.02 4.61
C TYR A 186 6.22 6.24 3.32
N TYR A 187 6.67 5.01 3.34
CA TYR A 187 6.47 4.04 2.27
C TYR A 187 6.16 2.69 2.85
N SER A 188 5.11 2.06 2.39
CA SER A 188 4.72 0.74 2.83
C SER A 188 4.27 -0.12 1.66
N VAL A 189 4.57 -1.40 1.75
CA VAL A 189 4.15 -2.40 0.77
C VAL A 189 3.49 -3.56 1.51
N ASN A 190 2.37 -4.02 0.95
CA ASN A 190 1.70 -5.23 1.39
C ASN A 190 1.47 -6.15 0.19
N GLY A 191 1.92 -7.39 0.29
CA GLY A 191 1.76 -8.40 -0.74
C GLY A 191 1.26 -9.72 -0.18
N THR A 192 0.42 -10.41 -0.95
CA THR A 192 -0.10 -11.74 -0.61
C THR A 192 0.03 -12.68 -1.79
N ILE A 193 0.36 -13.94 -1.52
CA ILE A 193 0.49 -14.98 -2.55
C ILE A 193 -0.81 -15.78 -2.69
N LYS A 194 -1.73 -15.70 -1.73
CA LYS A 194 -3.03 -16.40 -1.77
C LYS A 194 -4.08 -15.57 -1.03
N GLY A 195 -5.23 -15.39 -1.63
CA GLY A 195 -6.45 -15.02 -0.92
C GLY A 195 -6.96 -13.59 -1.09
N ASN A 196 -6.11 -12.59 -1.32
CA ASN A 196 -6.58 -11.22 -1.46
C ASN A 196 -6.94 -10.87 -2.92
N ASP A 197 -8.02 -10.13 -3.09
CA ASP A 197 -8.56 -9.70 -4.39
C ASP A 197 -8.85 -8.20 -4.34
N LEU A 198 -8.14 -7.42 -5.13
CA LEU A 198 -8.38 -5.97 -5.18
C LEU A 198 -9.78 -5.63 -5.72
N ARG A 199 -10.43 -6.56 -6.45
CA ARG A 199 -11.82 -6.41 -6.93
C ARG A 199 -12.85 -6.64 -5.82
N ASP A 200 -12.44 -7.32 -4.73
CA ASP A 200 -13.28 -7.50 -3.55
C ASP A 200 -13.04 -6.37 -2.54
N PRO A 201 -14.10 -5.61 -2.18
CA PRO A 201 -13.96 -4.48 -1.26
C PRO A 201 -13.40 -4.85 0.12
N GLU A 202 -13.75 -6.04 0.66
CA GLU A 202 -13.28 -6.48 1.97
C GLU A 202 -11.79 -6.82 1.93
N SER A 203 -11.34 -7.53 0.90
CA SER A 203 -9.92 -7.80 0.67
C SER A 203 -9.11 -6.52 0.51
N ALA A 204 -9.60 -5.55 -0.27
CA ALA A 204 -8.95 -4.25 -0.41
C ALA A 204 -8.84 -3.51 0.94
N GLN A 205 -9.90 -3.58 1.77
CA GLN A 205 -9.91 -2.98 3.11
C GLN A 205 -8.88 -3.62 4.04
N LEU A 206 -8.78 -4.95 4.04
CA LEU A 206 -7.80 -5.68 4.83
C LEU A 206 -6.37 -5.35 4.40
N MET A 207 -6.11 -5.35 3.09
CA MET A 207 -4.79 -5.01 2.56
C MET A 207 -4.35 -3.59 2.93
N VAL A 208 -5.25 -2.61 2.83
CA VAL A 208 -4.97 -1.22 3.21
C VAL A 208 -4.76 -1.06 4.71
N ARG A 209 -5.55 -1.74 5.53
CA ARG A 209 -5.35 -1.74 6.98
C ARG A 209 -3.95 -2.23 7.34
N ASP A 210 -3.52 -3.33 6.73
CA ASP A 210 -2.20 -3.92 6.98
C ASP A 210 -1.08 -3.03 6.40
N LEU A 211 -1.31 -2.37 5.25
CA LEU A 211 -0.41 -1.40 4.64
C LEU A 211 -0.14 -0.21 5.56
N LEU A 212 -1.18 0.25 6.25
CA LEU A 212 -1.12 1.38 7.17
C LEU A 212 -0.85 0.96 8.64
N ALA A 213 -0.56 -0.31 8.92
CA ALA A 213 -0.32 -0.76 10.29
C ALA A 213 0.89 -0.07 10.95
N GLY A 214 1.94 0.23 10.16
CA GLY A 214 3.11 0.99 10.63
C GLY A 214 2.93 2.50 10.59
N PHE A 215 1.80 2.99 10.06
CA PHE A 215 1.52 4.42 9.98
C PHE A 215 0.81 4.86 11.26
N SER A 216 1.49 5.62 12.10
CA SER A 216 0.91 6.30 13.24
C SER A 216 1.18 7.79 13.13
N LYS A 217 0.14 8.61 13.27
CA LYS A 217 0.34 10.03 13.60
C LYS A 217 0.93 10.02 15.01
N ALA A 218 2.10 10.63 15.22
CA ALA A 218 2.66 10.72 16.57
C ALA A 218 1.61 11.42 17.44
N ALA A 219 1.29 10.78 18.57
CA ALA A 219 0.41 11.43 19.56
C ALA A 219 1.07 12.74 19.99
N GLY A 220 0.44 13.87 19.67
CA GLY A 220 0.86 15.19 20.10
C GLY A 220 0.64 15.37 21.60
#